data_39f0e58ee2588ab6d69f2b19b069cfd0
#
_entry.id   39f0e58ee2588ab6d69f2b19b069cfd0
#
_cell.length_a   1.000
_cell.length_b   1.000
_cell.length_c   1.000
_cell.angle_alpha   90.00
_cell.angle_beta   90.00
_cell.angle_gamma   90.00
#
_symmetry.space_group_name_H-M   'P 1'
#
loop_
_entity.id
_entity.type
_entity.pdbx_description
1 polymer ?
#
loop_
_entity_poly.entity_id
_entity_poly.type
_entity_poly.pdbx_seq_one_letter_code
_entity_poly.pdbx_strand_id
1 'polypeptide(L)'
;FFFIKNGIMKGMKYHDYIWDLGGTLLDNYETSTAAFVETLAEFGIEQEHDSVYEALKVSTAFAIEKYAPGIENFLEKYKENEARELEHPVLFDGIPTLLENISDQGSRNFLVSHRNDQVLEILAKTEIAPYFTEVVTASSGFKRKPDPESMIYLREKYHITSGLVIGDRAIDVEAGYAAGLDAYLFENVVALKQAIDM
;
A
#
# COMPACT_ATOMS: atom_id res chain seq x y z
N PHE A 1 -46.36 2.10 15.59
CA PHE A 1 -46.16 1.57 14.23
C PHE A 1 -44.71 1.74 13.86
N PHE A 2 -43.91 0.70 14.00
CA PHE A 2 -42.50 0.67 13.55
C PHE A 2 -42.50 0.20 12.11
N PHE A 3 -42.08 1.05 11.20
CA PHE A 3 -41.71 0.65 9.84
C PHE A 3 -40.27 0.11 9.84
N ILE A 4 -40.14 -1.21 9.84
CA ILE A 4 -38.87 -1.89 9.50
C ILE A 4 -38.78 -1.84 7.97
N LYS A 5 -37.93 -0.92 7.44
CA LYS A 5 -37.47 -1.05 6.07
C LYS A 5 -36.48 -2.22 6.04
N ASN A 6 -36.92 -3.33 5.43
CA ASN A 6 -36.05 -4.44 5.05
C ASN A 6 -35.06 -3.99 3.98
N GLY A 7 -34.01 -3.29 4.38
CA GLY A 7 -32.78 -3.23 3.62
C GLY A 7 -31.99 -4.48 3.99
N ILE A 8 -31.90 -5.45 3.08
CA ILE A 8 -30.90 -6.52 3.18
C ILE A 8 -29.56 -5.80 3.18
N MET A 9 -28.89 -5.72 4.33
CA MET A 9 -27.50 -5.32 4.39
C MET A 9 -26.73 -6.42 3.65
N LYS A 10 -26.25 -6.14 2.46
CA LYS A 10 -25.33 -7.03 1.74
C LYS A 10 -24.09 -7.09 2.62
N GLY A 11 -23.88 -8.21 3.31
CA GLY A 11 -22.72 -8.39 4.18
C GLY A 11 -21.45 -8.30 3.33
N MET A 12 -20.37 -7.76 3.91
CA MET A 12 -19.08 -7.75 3.25
C MET A 12 -18.66 -9.16 2.86
N LYS A 13 -18.01 -9.27 1.70
CA LYS A 13 -17.53 -10.55 1.16
C LYS A 13 -16.45 -11.17 2.07
N TYR A 14 -15.68 -10.35 2.73
CA TYR A 14 -14.58 -10.75 3.62
C TYR A 14 -14.74 -10.11 5.00
N HIS A 15 -14.25 -10.81 6.03
CA HIS A 15 -14.21 -10.31 7.40
C HIS A 15 -12.82 -9.80 7.79
N ASP A 16 -11.81 -10.22 7.08
CA ASP A 16 -10.42 -9.92 7.41
C ASP A 16 -9.66 -9.49 6.14
N TYR A 17 -8.97 -8.37 6.24
CA TYR A 17 -8.20 -7.78 5.15
C TYR A 17 -6.74 -7.69 5.58
N ILE A 18 -5.84 -8.28 4.79
CA ILE A 18 -4.40 -8.24 5.02
C ILE A 18 -3.77 -7.39 3.92
N TRP A 19 -3.23 -6.24 4.30
CA TRP A 19 -2.72 -5.22 3.41
C TRP A 19 -1.21 -5.28 3.27
N ASP A 20 -0.69 -5.08 2.07
CA ASP A 20 0.66 -4.54 1.88
C ASP A 20 0.67 -3.03 2.14
N LEU A 21 1.86 -2.44 2.30
CA LEU A 21 2.01 -1.02 2.60
C LEU A 21 2.33 -0.21 1.34
N GLY A 22 3.51 -0.44 0.76
CA GLY A 22 4.03 0.39 -0.32
C GLY A 22 3.45 0.06 -1.68
N GLY A 23 2.86 1.02 -2.38
CA GLY A 23 2.14 0.77 -3.63
C GLY A 23 0.71 0.26 -3.44
N THR A 24 0.27 0.06 -2.19
CA THR A 24 -1.07 -0.42 -1.85
C THR A 24 -1.80 0.55 -0.93
N LEU A 25 -1.26 0.87 0.22
CA LEU A 25 -1.77 1.91 1.13
C LEU A 25 -1.05 3.23 0.87
N LEU A 26 0.29 3.19 0.74
CA LEU A 26 1.11 4.36 0.43
C LEU A 26 1.29 4.52 -1.08
N ASP A 27 1.05 5.72 -1.57
CA ASP A 27 1.45 6.15 -2.91
C ASP A 27 2.94 6.50 -2.93
N ASN A 28 3.78 5.47 -2.97
CA ASN A 28 5.22 5.65 -3.05
C ASN A 28 5.64 6.33 -4.37
N TYR A 29 4.85 6.20 -5.42
CA TYR A 29 5.15 6.84 -6.70
C TYR A 29 4.97 8.34 -6.60
N GLU A 30 3.98 8.83 -5.85
CA GLU A 30 3.80 10.26 -5.58
C GLU A 30 5.02 10.84 -4.86
N THR A 31 5.45 10.20 -3.77
CA THR A 31 6.67 10.60 -3.03
C THR A 31 7.92 10.58 -3.90
N SER A 32 8.10 9.50 -4.68
CA SER A 32 9.24 9.37 -5.60
C SER A 32 9.18 10.39 -6.73
N THR A 33 7.99 10.75 -7.21
CA THR A 33 7.80 11.75 -8.26
C THR A 33 8.14 13.14 -7.76
N ALA A 34 7.67 13.53 -6.58
CA ALA A 34 8.01 14.82 -5.98
C ALA A 34 9.54 14.98 -5.87
N ALA A 35 10.22 13.98 -5.32
CA ALA A 35 11.68 13.96 -5.22
C ALA A 35 12.39 14.02 -6.58
N PHE A 36 11.87 13.32 -7.60
CA PHE A 36 12.47 13.29 -8.93
C PHE A 36 12.32 14.63 -9.64
N VAL A 37 11.14 15.25 -9.59
CA VAL A 37 10.85 16.57 -10.15
C VAL A 37 11.72 17.63 -9.47
N GLU A 38 11.84 17.60 -8.14
CA GLU A 38 12.75 18.48 -7.39
C GLU A 38 14.20 18.30 -7.86
N THR A 39 14.65 17.05 -8.01
CA THR A 39 16.00 16.77 -8.48
C THR A 39 16.21 17.30 -9.89
N LEU A 40 15.27 17.13 -10.81
CA LEU A 40 15.33 17.70 -12.15
C LEU A 40 15.49 19.23 -12.11
N ALA A 41 14.71 19.89 -11.25
CA ALA A 41 14.76 21.34 -11.08
C ALA A 41 16.12 21.82 -10.55
N GLU A 42 16.77 21.09 -9.66
CA GLU A 42 18.13 21.38 -9.19
C GLU A 42 19.17 21.33 -10.33
N PHE A 43 18.94 20.52 -11.36
CA PHE A 43 19.76 20.47 -12.57
C PHE A 43 19.24 21.42 -13.69
N GLY A 44 18.28 22.29 -13.41
CA GLY A 44 17.72 23.25 -14.35
C GLY A 44 16.77 22.65 -15.39
N ILE A 45 16.22 21.49 -15.12
CA ILE A 45 15.28 20.78 -16.01
C ILE A 45 13.88 20.89 -15.40
N GLU A 46 12.92 21.46 -16.15
CA GLU A 46 11.52 21.49 -15.77
C GLU A 46 10.77 20.36 -16.48
N GLN A 47 9.99 19.58 -15.71
CA GLN A 47 9.14 18.53 -16.23
C GLN A 47 7.81 18.52 -15.51
N GLU A 48 6.77 18.13 -16.25
CA GLU A 48 5.43 17.96 -15.69
C GLU A 48 5.38 16.75 -14.75
N HIS A 49 4.80 16.95 -13.56
CA HIS A 49 4.68 15.94 -12.51
C HIS A 49 4.10 14.62 -13.03
N ASP A 50 2.92 14.66 -13.68
CA ASP A 50 2.24 13.44 -14.15
C ASP A 50 3.06 12.63 -15.15
N SER A 51 3.85 13.33 -16.00
CA SER A 51 4.75 12.68 -16.96
C SER A 51 5.89 11.92 -16.29
N VAL A 52 6.40 12.46 -15.19
CA VAL A 52 7.45 11.83 -14.37
C VAL A 52 6.85 10.67 -13.56
N TYR A 53 5.65 10.86 -12.98
CA TYR A 53 4.91 9.82 -12.26
C TYR A 53 4.74 8.56 -13.11
N GLU A 54 4.23 8.70 -14.34
CA GLU A 54 4.06 7.56 -15.24
C GLU A 54 5.40 6.91 -15.65
N ALA A 55 6.46 7.68 -15.78
CA ALA A 55 7.79 7.13 -16.08
C ALA A 55 8.37 6.32 -14.89
N LEU A 56 8.18 6.79 -13.65
CA LEU A 56 8.62 6.10 -12.45
C LEU A 56 7.83 4.81 -12.19
N LYS A 57 6.57 4.75 -12.60
CA LYS A 57 5.79 3.50 -12.59
C LYS A 57 6.41 2.41 -13.48
N VAL A 58 7.09 2.79 -14.55
CA VAL A 58 7.86 1.83 -15.37
C VAL A 58 9.12 1.41 -14.61
N SER A 59 10.01 2.34 -14.32
CA SER A 59 11.17 2.17 -13.43
C SER A 59 11.92 3.49 -13.22
N THR A 60 12.68 3.59 -12.13
CA THR A 60 13.60 4.71 -11.90
C THR A 60 14.63 4.82 -13.02
N ALA A 61 15.15 3.69 -13.53
CA ALA A 61 16.12 3.69 -14.63
C ALA A 61 15.51 4.27 -15.91
N PHE A 62 14.27 3.89 -16.24
CA PHE A 62 13.55 4.45 -17.38
C PHE A 62 13.32 5.96 -17.25
N ALA A 63 12.91 6.43 -16.07
CA ALA A 63 12.71 7.85 -15.82
C ALA A 63 14.01 8.65 -15.96
N ILE A 64 15.14 8.13 -15.45
CA ILE A 64 16.46 8.77 -15.61
C ILE A 64 16.88 8.81 -17.08
N GLU A 65 16.76 7.70 -17.80
CA GLU A 65 17.10 7.65 -19.23
C GLU A 65 16.28 8.66 -20.04
N LYS A 66 15.02 8.84 -19.69
CA LYS A 66 14.08 9.73 -20.40
C LYS A 66 14.33 11.21 -20.10
N TYR A 67 14.58 11.59 -18.84
CA TYR A 67 14.55 12.99 -18.40
C TYR A 67 15.91 13.54 -17.96
N ALA A 68 16.85 12.68 -17.59
CA ALA A 68 18.17 13.07 -17.08
C ALA A 68 19.33 12.24 -17.70
N PRO A 69 19.31 11.97 -19.04
CA PRO A 69 20.32 11.10 -19.64
C PRO A 69 21.72 11.70 -19.51
N GLY A 70 22.64 10.91 -18.97
CA GLY A 70 24.05 11.30 -18.87
C GLY A 70 24.38 12.38 -17.82
N ILE A 71 23.44 12.74 -16.97
CA ILE A 71 23.69 13.68 -15.86
C ILE A 71 24.42 12.92 -14.75
N GLU A 72 25.67 13.32 -14.48
CA GLU A 72 26.46 12.75 -13.39
C GLU A 72 25.80 13.04 -12.02
N ASN A 73 25.86 12.06 -11.13
CA ASN A 73 25.32 12.12 -9.75
C ASN A 73 23.80 12.36 -9.64
N PHE A 74 23.05 12.32 -10.76
CA PHE A 74 21.59 12.49 -10.70
C PHE A 74 20.91 11.45 -9.80
N LEU A 75 21.25 10.17 -9.95
CA LEU A 75 20.68 9.09 -9.14
C LEU A 75 21.00 9.27 -7.65
N GLU A 76 22.22 9.68 -7.30
CA GLU A 76 22.61 9.92 -5.91
C GLU A 76 21.78 11.05 -5.32
N LYS A 77 21.71 12.17 -6.01
CA LYS A 77 20.92 13.33 -5.58
C LYS A 77 19.43 13.02 -5.47
N TYR A 78 18.88 12.29 -6.44
CA TYR A 78 17.51 11.82 -6.39
C TYR A 78 17.24 10.95 -5.15
N LYS A 79 18.17 10.05 -4.81
CA LYS A 79 18.02 9.20 -3.61
C LYS A 79 18.07 9.98 -2.30
N GLU A 80 18.87 11.05 -2.24
CA GLU A 80 18.87 11.97 -1.10
C GLU A 80 17.52 12.69 -0.96
N ASN A 81 17.00 13.23 -2.05
CA ASN A 81 15.71 13.93 -2.08
C ASN A 81 14.56 12.96 -1.77
N GLU A 82 14.55 11.75 -2.35
CA GLU A 82 13.56 10.72 -2.08
C GLU A 82 13.54 10.31 -0.59
N ALA A 83 14.71 10.16 0.04
CA ALA A 83 14.80 9.84 1.47
C ALA A 83 14.18 10.94 2.35
N ARG A 84 14.31 12.21 1.97
CA ARG A 84 13.70 13.34 2.67
C ARG A 84 12.17 13.37 2.47
N GLU A 85 11.69 13.13 1.24
CA GLU A 85 10.26 13.08 0.96
C GLU A 85 9.55 11.92 1.67
N LEU A 86 10.24 10.78 1.89
CA LEU A 86 9.71 9.66 2.67
C LEU A 86 9.43 9.99 4.15
N GLU A 87 9.89 11.13 4.65
CA GLU A 87 9.49 11.64 5.97
C GLU A 87 8.02 12.14 5.99
N HIS A 88 7.45 12.38 4.80
CA HIS A 88 6.07 12.82 4.59
C HIS A 88 5.29 11.78 3.77
N PRO A 89 4.89 10.65 4.38
CA PRO A 89 4.23 9.57 3.65
C PRO A 89 2.86 10.01 3.12
N VAL A 90 2.58 9.70 1.87
CA VAL A 90 1.31 9.98 1.19
C VAL A 90 0.53 8.66 1.02
N LEU A 91 -0.76 8.68 1.37
CA LEU A 91 -1.68 7.56 1.13
C LEU A 91 -2.37 7.73 -0.23
N PHE A 92 -2.72 6.61 -0.87
CA PHE A 92 -3.66 6.69 -1.99
C PHE A 92 -4.99 7.29 -1.56
N ASP A 93 -5.58 8.11 -2.44
CA ASP A 93 -6.87 8.74 -2.19
C ASP A 93 -7.95 7.71 -1.84
N GLY A 94 -8.66 7.97 -0.76
CA GLY A 94 -9.75 7.15 -0.26
C GLY A 94 -9.33 5.95 0.61
N ILE A 95 -8.04 5.70 0.84
CA ILE A 95 -7.56 4.65 1.75
C ILE A 95 -8.04 4.88 3.19
N PRO A 96 -7.90 6.07 3.80
CA PRO A 96 -8.39 6.28 5.17
C PRO A 96 -9.87 5.94 5.31
N THR A 97 -10.70 6.47 4.43
CA THR A 97 -12.15 6.20 4.43
C THR A 97 -12.47 4.73 4.20
N LEU A 98 -11.68 4.03 3.37
CA LEU A 98 -11.89 2.59 3.14
C LEU A 98 -11.59 1.76 4.38
N LEU A 99 -10.47 2.04 5.06
CA LEU A 99 -10.08 1.35 6.30
C LEU A 99 -11.09 1.61 7.43
N GLU A 100 -11.56 2.85 7.57
CA GLU A 100 -12.61 3.24 8.50
C GLU A 100 -13.90 2.45 8.24
N ASN A 101 -14.39 2.45 6.99
CA ASN A 101 -15.61 1.73 6.62
C ASN A 101 -15.52 0.22 6.87
N ILE A 102 -14.34 -0.39 6.61
CA ILE A 102 -14.09 -1.80 6.93
C ILE A 102 -14.22 -2.04 8.43
N SER A 103 -13.59 -1.19 9.24
CA SER A 103 -13.63 -1.28 10.70
C SER A 103 -15.03 -1.06 11.28
N ASP A 104 -15.77 -0.07 10.77
CA ASP A 104 -17.13 0.26 11.21
C ASP A 104 -18.13 -0.85 10.93
N GLN A 105 -17.88 -1.67 9.92
CA GLN A 105 -18.68 -2.86 9.61
C GLN A 105 -18.29 -4.08 10.45
N GLY A 106 -17.35 -3.91 11.40
CA GLY A 106 -16.91 -4.98 12.30
C GLY A 106 -15.90 -5.95 11.67
N SER A 107 -15.37 -5.61 10.49
CA SER A 107 -14.26 -6.33 9.84
C SER A 107 -12.92 -5.85 10.35
N ARG A 108 -11.86 -6.67 10.15
CA ARG A 108 -10.53 -6.38 10.69
C ARG A 108 -9.53 -6.12 9.58
N ASN A 109 -8.63 -5.16 9.83
CA ASN A 109 -7.49 -4.91 8.98
C ASN A 109 -6.21 -5.38 9.66
N PHE A 110 -5.32 -5.98 8.88
CA PHE A 110 -3.97 -6.41 9.24
C PHE A 110 -2.99 -5.84 8.23
N LEU A 111 -1.76 -5.61 8.64
CA LEU A 111 -0.71 -5.16 7.73
C LEU A 111 0.45 -6.16 7.72
N VAL A 112 0.97 -6.48 6.54
CA VAL A 112 2.21 -7.26 6.35
C VAL A 112 3.15 -6.48 5.44
N SER A 113 4.22 -5.92 6.01
CA SER A 113 5.21 -5.13 5.29
C SER A 113 6.62 -5.72 5.40
N HIS A 114 7.40 -5.59 4.34
CA HIS A 114 8.83 -5.92 4.34
C HIS A 114 9.73 -4.79 4.87
N ARG A 115 9.15 -3.66 5.26
CA ARG A 115 9.87 -2.59 5.96
C ARG A 115 10.06 -2.95 7.42
N ASN A 116 11.05 -2.33 8.08
CA ASN A 116 11.26 -2.43 9.52
C ASN A 116 10.17 -1.67 10.31
N ASP A 117 10.40 -1.43 11.58
CA ASP A 117 9.42 -0.78 12.48
C ASP A 117 9.13 0.71 12.17
N GLN A 118 9.82 1.32 11.19
CA GLN A 118 9.42 2.62 10.63
C GLN A 118 7.97 2.60 10.08
N VAL A 119 7.46 1.41 9.77
CA VAL A 119 6.03 1.23 9.44
C VAL A 119 5.12 1.83 10.49
N LEU A 120 5.43 1.65 11.78
CA LEU A 120 4.60 2.16 12.88
C LEU A 120 4.56 3.70 12.89
N GLU A 121 5.69 4.35 12.59
CA GLU A 121 5.75 5.81 12.45
C GLU A 121 4.94 6.29 11.23
N ILE A 122 5.02 5.59 10.12
CA ILE A 122 4.25 5.88 8.90
C ILE A 122 2.75 5.81 9.20
N LEU A 123 2.29 4.73 9.83
CA LEU A 123 0.88 4.57 10.18
C LEU A 123 0.40 5.65 11.17
N ALA A 124 1.26 6.07 12.10
CA ALA A 124 0.94 7.16 13.03
C ALA A 124 0.87 8.52 12.32
N LYS A 125 1.84 8.85 11.46
CA LYS A 125 1.88 10.11 10.69
C LYS A 125 0.70 10.24 9.72
N THR A 126 0.23 9.13 9.18
CA THR A 126 -0.92 9.07 8.26
C THR A 126 -2.26 8.86 8.98
N GLU A 127 -2.25 8.79 10.31
CA GLU A 127 -3.42 8.63 11.18
C GLU A 127 -4.25 7.35 10.92
N ILE A 128 -3.68 6.35 10.22
CA ILE A 128 -4.38 5.09 9.94
C ILE A 128 -4.06 3.96 10.92
N ALA A 129 -3.11 4.17 11.85
CA ALA A 129 -2.71 3.15 12.83
C ALA A 129 -3.91 2.54 13.62
N PRO A 130 -4.94 3.31 14.04
CA PRO A 130 -6.06 2.76 14.81
C PRO A 130 -6.91 1.72 14.06
N TYR A 131 -6.83 1.68 12.73
CA TYR A 131 -7.62 0.74 11.93
C TYR A 131 -7.02 -0.66 11.86
N PHE A 132 -5.78 -0.87 12.33
CA PHE A 132 -5.09 -2.15 12.23
C PHE A 132 -5.16 -2.95 13.52
N THR A 133 -5.61 -4.20 13.42
CA THR A 133 -5.63 -5.17 14.52
C THR A 133 -4.22 -5.65 14.86
N GLU A 134 -3.40 -5.89 13.84
CA GLU A 134 -1.97 -6.23 13.98
C GLU A 134 -1.17 -5.77 12.77
N VAL A 135 0.07 -5.39 13.04
CA VAL A 135 1.06 -4.97 12.04
C VAL A 135 2.25 -5.91 12.12
N VAL A 136 2.54 -6.61 11.04
CA VAL A 136 3.71 -7.47 10.87
C VAL A 136 4.74 -6.73 10.02
N THR A 137 5.93 -6.56 10.58
CA THR A 137 7.07 -5.88 9.95
C THR A 137 8.22 -6.84 9.69
N ALA A 138 9.27 -6.37 9.02
CA ALA A 138 10.51 -7.15 8.86
C ALA A 138 11.13 -7.55 10.22
N SER A 139 10.91 -6.76 11.29
CA SER A 139 11.39 -7.04 12.64
C SER A 139 10.62 -8.17 13.32
N SER A 140 9.49 -8.60 12.79
CA SER A 140 8.71 -9.73 13.32
C SER A 140 9.36 -11.10 13.06
N GLY A 141 10.40 -11.17 12.24
CA GLY A 141 11.22 -12.35 12.03
C GLY A 141 10.66 -13.39 11.06
N PHE A 142 9.56 -13.10 10.37
CA PHE A 142 9.01 -13.97 9.34
C PHE A 142 9.77 -13.84 8.02
N LYS A 143 9.72 -14.87 7.21
CA LYS A 143 10.25 -14.83 5.85
C LYS A 143 9.48 -13.81 5.01
N ARG A 144 10.16 -13.29 4.00
CA ARG A 144 9.59 -12.28 3.09
C ARG A 144 8.65 -12.93 2.07
N LYS A 145 7.57 -12.21 1.71
CA LYS A 145 6.70 -12.58 0.58
C LYS A 145 7.57 -12.86 -0.67
N PRO A 146 7.33 -13.90 -1.46
CA PRO A 146 6.08 -14.67 -1.51
C PRO A 146 5.97 -15.82 -0.49
N ASP A 147 6.89 -15.98 0.48
CA ASP A 147 6.71 -16.96 1.55
C ASP A 147 5.46 -16.60 2.38
N PRO A 148 4.53 -17.53 2.60
CA PRO A 148 3.25 -17.24 3.26
C PRO A 148 3.32 -17.18 4.79
N GLU A 149 4.49 -17.35 5.40
CA GLU A 149 4.65 -17.57 6.85
C GLU A 149 3.96 -16.49 7.70
N SER A 150 4.13 -15.21 7.35
CA SER A 150 3.49 -14.09 8.06
C SER A 150 1.96 -14.08 7.94
N MET A 151 1.44 -14.47 6.78
CA MET A 151 -0.01 -14.55 6.55
C MET A 151 -0.63 -15.77 7.21
N ILE A 152 0.08 -16.92 7.21
CA ILE A 152 -0.33 -18.11 7.96
C ILE A 152 -0.38 -17.81 9.46
N TYR A 153 0.63 -17.10 9.99
CA TYR A 153 0.63 -16.65 11.39
C TYR A 153 -0.62 -15.83 11.72
N LEU A 154 -0.95 -14.81 10.92
CA LEU A 154 -2.15 -14.00 11.15
C LEU A 154 -3.42 -14.85 11.04
N ARG A 155 -3.52 -15.71 10.03
CA ARG A 155 -4.66 -16.59 9.82
C ARG A 155 -4.91 -17.51 11.03
N GLU A 156 -3.87 -18.10 11.58
CA GLU A 156 -3.96 -19.02 12.72
C GLU A 156 -4.27 -18.26 14.01
N LYS A 157 -3.53 -17.19 14.29
CA LYS A 157 -3.67 -16.39 15.51
C LYS A 157 -5.07 -15.78 15.66
N TYR A 158 -5.62 -15.31 14.56
CA TYR A 158 -6.91 -14.59 14.55
C TYR A 158 -8.08 -15.43 14.03
N HIS A 159 -7.84 -16.74 13.76
CA HIS A 159 -8.84 -17.67 13.24
C HIS A 159 -9.53 -17.13 11.98
N ILE A 160 -8.75 -16.59 11.03
CA ILE A 160 -9.27 -16.01 9.79
C ILE A 160 -9.81 -17.13 8.91
N THR A 161 -11.11 -17.07 8.64
CA THR A 161 -11.84 -18.05 7.78
C THR A 161 -12.28 -17.44 6.45
N SER A 162 -12.41 -16.10 6.39
CA SER A 162 -12.77 -15.35 5.19
C SER A 162 -11.90 -14.12 5.10
N GLY A 163 -10.69 -14.28 4.52
CA GLY A 163 -9.68 -13.23 4.43
C GLY A 163 -9.29 -12.91 3.00
N LEU A 164 -9.01 -11.62 2.75
CA LEU A 164 -8.49 -11.11 1.49
C LEU A 164 -7.12 -10.47 1.71
N VAL A 165 -6.11 -10.95 0.99
CA VAL A 165 -4.79 -10.31 0.89
C VAL A 165 -4.82 -9.29 -0.23
N ILE A 166 -4.32 -8.08 0.03
CA ILE A 166 -4.31 -6.96 -0.93
C ILE A 166 -2.88 -6.43 -1.04
N GLY A 167 -2.32 -6.45 -2.24
CA GLY A 167 -0.99 -5.92 -2.53
C GLY A 167 -0.83 -5.60 -4.01
N ASP A 168 0.14 -4.74 -4.32
CA ASP A 168 0.38 -4.24 -5.69
C ASP A 168 1.31 -5.12 -6.52
N ARG A 169 1.88 -6.18 -5.93
CA ARG A 169 2.84 -7.07 -6.59
C ARG A 169 2.40 -8.53 -6.57
N ALA A 170 2.85 -9.28 -7.58
CA ALA A 170 2.58 -10.71 -7.69
C ALA A 170 2.97 -11.49 -6.41
N ILE A 171 4.05 -11.10 -5.73
CA ILE A 171 4.50 -11.75 -4.50
C ILE A 171 3.50 -11.66 -3.34
N ASP A 172 2.67 -10.62 -3.30
CA ASP A 172 1.62 -10.46 -2.30
C ASP A 172 0.49 -11.45 -2.57
N VAL A 173 0.08 -11.53 -3.82
CA VAL A 173 -0.97 -12.44 -4.30
C VAL A 173 -0.55 -13.90 -4.12
N GLU A 174 0.69 -14.25 -4.48
CA GLU A 174 1.26 -15.58 -4.31
C GLU A 174 1.29 -16.00 -2.84
N ALA A 175 1.75 -15.10 -1.94
CA ALA A 175 1.76 -15.35 -0.51
C ALA A 175 0.35 -15.56 0.06
N GLY A 176 -0.63 -14.75 -0.38
CA GLY A 176 -2.03 -14.89 0.00
C GLY A 176 -2.60 -16.26 -0.36
N TYR A 177 -2.47 -16.66 -1.61
CA TYR A 177 -2.94 -17.98 -2.06
C TYR A 177 -2.19 -19.14 -1.37
N ALA A 178 -0.88 -19.02 -1.19
CA ALA A 178 -0.09 -20.03 -0.47
C ALA A 178 -0.48 -20.14 1.02
N ALA A 179 -1.00 -19.05 1.61
CA ALA A 179 -1.57 -19.05 2.96
C ALA A 179 -3.01 -19.60 3.02
N GLY A 180 -3.61 -19.96 1.87
CA GLY A 180 -5.00 -20.45 1.77
C GLY A 180 -6.04 -19.33 1.96
N LEU A 181 -5.69 -18.11 1.59
CA LEU A 181 -6.56 -16.92 1.59
C LEU A 181 -6.86 -16.50 0.15
N ASP A 182 -7.92 -15.73 -0.04
CA ASP A 182 -8.13 -15.03 -1.31
C ASP A 182 -7.11 -13.88 -1.43
N ALA A 183 -6.79 -13.48 -2.65
CA ALA A 183 -5.85 -12.40 -2.89
C ALA A 183 -6.31 -11.49 -4.04
N TYR A 184 -5.99 -10.21 -3.93
CA TYR A 184 -6.33 -9.18 -4.91
C TYR A 184 -5.09 -8.38 -5.28
N LEU A 185 -4.79 -8.30 -6.58
CA LEU A 185 -3.74 -7.44 -7.10
C LEU A 185 -4.27 -6.00 -7.15
N PHE A 186 -3.72 -5.15 -6.30
CA PHE A 186 -4.16 -3.76 -6.16
C PHE A 186 -3.76 -2.92 -7.36
N GLU A 187 -4.71 -2.25 -7.95
CA GLU A 187 -4.51 -1.27 -9.03
C GLU A 187 -4.86 0.14 -8.56
N ASN A 188 -6.03 0.28 -7.93
CA ASN A 188 -6.52 1.52 -7.34
C ASN A 188 -7.68 1.26 -6.39
N VAL A 189 -8.01 2.26 -5.57
CA VAL A 189 -9.06 2.16 -4.53
C VAL A 189 -10.45 1.95 -5.12
N VAL A 190 -10.75 2.55 -6.28
CA VAL A 190 -12.07 2.43 -6.92
C VAL A 190 -12.32 0.99 -7.38
N ALA A 191 -11.35 0.39 -8.07
CA ALA A 191 -11.44 -1.00 -8.52
C ALA A 191 -11.51 -1.98 -7.33
N LEU A 192 -10.73 -1.73 -6.27
CA LEU A 192 -10.79 -2.53 -5.06
C LEU A 192 -12.16 -2.47 -4.40
N LYS A 193 -12.75 -1.29 -4.21
CA LYS A 193 -14.10 -1.14 -3.64
C LYS A 193 -15.15 -1.94 -4.42
N GLN A 194 -15.08 -1.91 -5.74
CA GLN A 194 -15.97 -2.72 -6.60
C GLN A 194 -15.76 -4.23 -6.37
N ALA A 195 -14.52 -4.67 -6.23
CA ALA A 195 -14.18 -6.09 -6.04
C ALA A 195 -14.64 -6.64 -4.68
N ILE A 196 -14.72 -5.80 -3.65
CA ILE A 196 -15.15 -6.18 -2.29
C ILE A 196 -16.59 -5.78 -1.95
N ASP A 197 -17.35 -5.34 -2.95
CA ASP A 197 -18.76 -4.95 -2.82
C ASP A 197 -19.01 -3.73 -1.87
N MET A 198 -18.10 -2.73 -1.91
CA MET A 198 -18.17 -1.48 -1.12
C MET A 198 -18.41 -0.24 -1.99
#